data_f6de530d1c6688ccec90701de4ec2f33
#
_entry.id   f6de530d1c6688ccec90701de4ec2f33
#
_cell.length_a   1.000
_cell.length_b   1.000
_cell.length_c   1.000
_cell.angle_alpha   90.00
_cell.angle_beta   90.00
_cell.angle_gamma   90.00
#
_symmetry.space_group_name_H-M   'P 1'
#
loop_
_entity.id
_entity.type
_entity.pdbx_description
1 polymer ?
#
loop_
_entity_poly.entity_id
_entity_poly.type
_entity_poly.pdbx_seq_one_letter_code
_entity_poly.pdbx_strand_id
1 'polypeptide(L)'
;EALRGRVPADYVWTRDGRYFDALRPSVDPVGYETPEHIVALRQQHLNAVRTMFEQLDVFVFTLGLTEAWVSNLDGTVYPTAAGTIIGSHDTAKYHFVNFKYNDVMDDLTAFVEMLRAVNPSAKILLTVSPVPLNATATGEHVMVATNRSKATLRAVAADFVENVENAFYFPSYDIIASHPSRGMFYDPDLRNVNDMGVSYVMKHFFNALQMSPAVVCSDDDEIICDESHNDQ
;
A
#
# COMPACT_ATOMS: atom_id res chain seq x y z
N GLU A 1 14.02 1.76 7.00
CA GLU A 1 14.73 2.72 7.83
C GLU A 1 14.64 2.36 9.31
N ALA A 2 13.46 2.32 9.93
CA ALA A 2 13.28 2.05 11.36
C ALA A 2 13.94 0.75 11.82
N LEU A 3 13.91 -0.31 11.00
CA LEU A 3 14.49 -1.61 11.32
C LEU A 3 15.98 -1.72 10.96
N ARG A 4 16.42 -1.05 9.88
CA ARG A 4 17.80 -1.14 9.37
C ARG A 4 18.71 0.00 9.81
N GLY A 5 18.17 1.08 10.39
CA GLY A 5 18.93 2.29 10.69
C GLY A 5 19.45 3.03 9.45
N ARG A 6 18.92 2.72 8.25
CA ARG A 6 19.30 3.41 7.01
C ARG A 6 18.77 4.84 7.03
N VAL A 7 19.61 5.80 6.64
CA VAL A 7 19.23 7.20 6.46
C VAL A 7 19.25 7.50 4.95
N PRO A 8 18.15 7.95 4.34
CA PRO A 8 18.13 8.38 2.95
C PRO A 8 19.08 9.55 2.71
N ALA A 9 19.69 9.59 1.53
CA ALA A 9 20.63 10.66 1.19
C ALA A 9 19.94 12.02 0.99
N ASP A 10 18.69 12.03 0.50
CA ASP A 10 17.91 13.24 0.20
C ASP A 10 16.49 13.08 0.77
N TYR A 11 16.26 13.52 1.99
CA TYR A 11 14.96 13.44 2.66
C TYR A 11 14.44 14.78 3.20
N VAL A 12 15.20 15.87 3.04
CA VAL A 12 14.78 17.22 3.43
C VAL A 12 14.55 18.04 2.15
N TRP A 13 13.28 18.19 1.82
CA TRP A 13 12.89 18.99 0.65
C TRP A 13 12.40 20.37 1.06
N THR A 14 12.41 21.31 0.11
CA THR A 14 12.02 22.70 0.36
C THR A 14 10.85 23.14 -0.53
N ARG A 15 10.01 24.01 0.00
CA ARG A 15 8.99 24.78 -0.72
C ARG A 15 8.78 26.11 0.00
N ASP A 16 8.82 27.21 -0.75
CA ASP A 16 8.58 28.57 -0.25
C ASP A 16 9.43 28.96 0.98
N GLY A 17 10.70 28.56 0.98
CA GLY A 17 11.64 28.82 2.09
C GLY A 17 11.39 28.00 3.36
N ARG A 18 10.50 27.03 3.32
CA ARG A 18 10.21 26.09 4.41
C ARG A 18 10.77 24.70 4.09
N TYR A 19 11.03 23.91 5.11
CA TYR A 19 11.60 22.56 5.03
C TYR A 19 10.54 21.50 5.32
N PHE A 20 10.60 20.36 4.61
CA PHE A 20 9.64 19.26 4.69
C PHE A 20 10.34 17.90 4.69
N ASP A 21 9.77 16.92 5.35
CA ASP A 21 10.21 15.53 5.26
C ASP A 21 9.68 14.93 3.95
N ALA A 22 10.58 14.65 3.01
CA ALA A 22 10.25 14.10 1.69
C ALA A 22 9.54 12.74 1.74
N LEU A 23 9.73 11.97 2.81
CA LEU A 23 9.10 10.65 3.00
C LEU A 23 7.77 10.73 3.77
N ARG A 24 7.42 11.91 4.27
CA ARG A 24 6.14 12.22 4.91
C ARG A 24 5.65 13.62 4.50
N PRO A 25 5.45 13.87 3.20
CA PRO A 25 5.26 15.23 2.66
C PRO A 25 3.99 15.93 3.15
N SER A 26 3.01 15.17 3.64
CA SER A 26 1.72 15.68 4.09
C SER A 26 1.59 15.76 5.62
N VAL A 27 2.62 15.41 6.40
CA VAL A 27 2.54 15.39 7.86
C VAL A 27 2.43 16.79 8.45
N ASP A 28 3.03 17.77 7.81
CA ASP A 28 2.89 19.19 8.15
C ASP A 28 2.67 20.00 6.87
N PRO A 29 1.50 20.61 6.67
CA PRO A 29 1.20 21.36 5.45
C PRO A 29 1.94 22.70 5.36
N VAL A 30 2.41 23.24 6.48
CA VAL A 30 3.13 24.54 6.56
C VAL A 30 4.63 24.34 6.40
N GLY A 31 5.17 23.20 6.81
CA GLY A 31 6.59 22.89 6.88
C GLY A 31 7.30 23.59 8.05
N TYR A 32 8.58 23.33 8.18
CA TYR A 32 9.42 23.74 9.30
C TYR A 32 10.37 24.88 8.93
N GLU A 33 10.85 25.61 9.94
CA GLU A 33 11.75 26.75 9.74
C GLU A 33 13.19 26.33 9.47
N THR A 34 13.60 25.17 9.98
CA THR A 34 14.96 24.69 9.83
C THR A 34 15.00 23.19 9.50
N PRO A 35 16.03 22.71 8.80
CA PRO A 35 16.19 21.29 8.50
C PRO A 35 16.42 20.45 9.76
N GLU A 36 16.99 21.00 10.83
CA GLU A 36 17.25 20.29 12.09
C GLU A 36 15.96 19.83 12.76
N HIS A 37 14.87 20.60 12.64
CA HIS A 37 13.56 20.18 13.11
C HIS A 37 13.09 18.90 12.43
N ILE A 38 13.29 18.77 11.10
CA ILE A 38 12.94 17.57 10.36
C ILE A 38 13.76 16.37 10.85
N VAL A 39 15.05 16.55 11.02
CA VAL A 39 15.94 15.49 11.53
C VAL A 39 15.47 14.97 12.89
N ALA A 40 15.18 15.87 13.84
CA ALA A 40 14.71 15.52 15.18
C ALA A 40 13.35 14.80 15.16
N LEU A 41 12.38 15.33 14.43
CA LEU A 41 11.04 14.73 14.32
C LEU A 41 11.07 13.39 13.59
N ARG A 42 11.92 13.26 12.58
CA ARG A 42 12.12 12.00 11.88
C ARG A 42 12.71 10.93 12.78
N GLN A 43 13.71 11.26 13.58
CA GLN A 43 14.30 10.32 14.55
C GLN A 43 13.26 9.86 15.58
N GLN A 44 12.47 10.78 16.11
CA GLN A 44 11.37 10.44 17.03
C GLN A 44 10.34 9.51 16.35
N HIS A 45 9.95 9.80 15.11
CA HIS A 45 9.04 8.98 14.34
C HIS A 45 9.59 7.56 14.10
N LEU A 46 10.84 7.44 13.65
CA LEU A 46 11.46 6.15 13.37
C LEU A 46 11.60 5.29 14.65
N ASN A 47 11.88 5.90 15.79
CA ASN A 47 11.89 5.22 17.08
C ASN A 47 10.50 4.68 17.44
N ALA A 48 9.45 5.48 17.25
CA ALA A 48 8.07 5.05 17.48
C ALA A 48 7.64 3.92 16.51
N VAL A 49 8.00 4.01 15.24
CA VAL A 49 7.75 2.96 14.24
C VAL A 49 8.47 1.67 14.59
N ARG A 50 9.72 1.76 15.06
CA ARG A 50 10.47 0.59 15.52
C ARG A 50 9.77 -0.09 16.70
N THR A 51 9.39 0.68 17.72
CA THR A 51 8.64 0.15 18.88
C THR A 51 7.32 -0.50 18.45
N MET A 52 6.60 0.12 17.52
CA MET A 52 5.38 -0.46 16.95
C MET A 52 5.66 -1.82 16.31
N PHE A 53 6.70 -1.94 15.47
CA PHE A 53 7.06 -3.23 14.84
C PHE A 53 7.46 -4.30 15.85
N GLU A 54 8.13 -3.92 16.92
CA GLU A 54 8.53 -4.84 18.01
C GLU A 54 7.35 -5.37 18.83
N GLN A 55 6.21 -4.64 18.86
CA GLN A 55 5.09 -4.91 19.77
C GLN A 55 3.77 -5.27 19.09
N LEU A 56 3.64 -5.10 17.77
CA LEU A 56 2.37 -5.38 17.08
C LEU A 56 2.03 -6.88 17.06
N ASP A 57 0.75 -7.19 17.12
CA ASP A 57 0.22 -8.55 16.90
C ASP A 57 -0.06 -8.81 15.41
N VAL A 58 -0.62 -7.82 14.74
CA VAL A 58 -0.99 -7.91 13.32
C VAL A 58 -0.54 -6.66 12.58
N PHE A 59 0.24 -6.85 11.53
CA PHE A 59 0.60 -5.80 10.59
C PHE A 59 -0.38 -5.79 9.42
N VAL A 60 -1.30 -4.82 9.39
CA VAL A 60 -2.21 -4.60 8.27
C VAL A 60 -1.52 -3.71 7.25
N PHE A 61 -1.32 -4.22 6.04
CA PHE A 61 -0.64 -3.48 4.99
C PHE A 61 -1.45 -3.41 3.69
N THR A 62 -1.76 -2.19 3.26
CA THR A 62 -2.49 -1.94 2.03
C THR A 62 -1.53 -1.67 0.88
N LEU A 63 -1.48 -2.58 -0.08
CA LEU A 63 -0.73 -2.41 -1.32
C LEU A 63 -1.47 -1.38 -2.20
N GLY A 64 -0.81 -0.26 -2.46
CA GLY A 64 -1.43 0.87 -3.15
C GLY A 64 -1.23 0.82 -4.66
N LEU A 65 -0.02 1.10 -5.10
CA LEU A 65 0.35 1.30 -6.50
C LEU A 65 1.71 0.69 -6.79
N THR A 66 1.99 0.42 -8.08
CA THR A 66 3.31 -0.04 -8.53
C THR A 66 4.20 1.10 -9.04
N GLU A 67 3.65 2.29 -9.24
CA GLU A 67 4.40 3.44 -9.72
C GLU A 67 5.03 4.21 -8.56
N ALA A 68 6.31 4.54 -8.69
CA ALA A 68 7.05 5.31 -7.71
C ALA A 68 8.16 6.16 -8.35
N TRP A 69 8.65 7.11 -7.58
CA TRP A 69 9.84 7.88 -7.91
C TRP A 69 10.99 7.49 -6.98
N VAL A 70 12.15 7.29 -7.57
CA VAL A 70 13.31 6.70 -6.89
C VAL A 70 14.51 7.62 -7.01
N SER A 71 15.26 7.76 -5.91
CA SER A 71 16.51 8.51 -5.87
C SER A 71 17.59 7.83 -6.71
N ASN A 72 18.25 8.60 -7.59
CA ASN A 72 19.43 8.15 -8.32
C ASN A 72 20.67 7.97 -7.43
N LEU A 73 20.66 8.56 -6.22
CA LEU A 73 21.80 8.51 -5.32
C LEU A 73 21.90 7.20 -4.54
N ASP A 74 20.75 6.73 -4.03
CA ASP A 74 20.76 5.64 -3.06
C ASP A 74 19.56 4.67 -3.17
N GLY A 75 18.72 4.85 -4.20
CA GLY A 75 17.55 4.00 -4.42
C GLY A 75 16.41 4.23 -3.42
N THR A 76 16.39 5.36 -2.70
CA THR A 76 15.25 5.71 -1.83
C THR A 76 13.99 5.91 -2.66
N VAL A 77 12.91 5.23 -2.26
CA VAL A 77 11.58 5.36 -2.89
C VAL A 77 10.79 6.44 -2.17
N TYR A 78 10.25 7.39 -2.93
CA TYR A 78 9.46 8.50 -2.39
C TYR A 78 7.96 8.25 -2.56
N PRO A 79 7.13 8.67 -1.58
CA PRO A 79 5.67 8.50 -1.64
C PRO A 79 5.00 9.39 -2.70
N THR A 80 5.68 10.46 -3.13
CA THR A 80 5.21 11.37 -4.19
C THR A 80 6.38 11.80 -5.06
N ALA A 81 6.10 12.16 -6.32
CA ALA A 81 7.09 12.78 -7.19
C ALA A 81 7.55 14.13 -6.61
N ALA A 82 8.85 14.36 -6.64
CA ALA A 82 9.40 15.68 -6.28
C ALA A 82 8.80 16.78 -7.18
N GLY A 83 8.33 17.86 -6.56
CA GLY A 83 7.63 18.96 -7.26
C GLY A 83 6.11 18.80 -7.34
N THR A 84 5.53 17.67 -6.90
CA THR A 84 4.06 17.52 -6.85
C THR A 84 3.46 18.22 -5.64
N ILE A 85 3.98 17.94 -4.45
CA ILE A 85 3.56 18.57 -3.19
C ILE A 85 4.66 19.49 -2.68
N ILE A 86 5.88 18.99 -2.63
CA ILE A 86 7.09 19.66 -2.14
C ILE A 86 8.29 19.29 -3.01
N GLY A 87 9.40 19.99 -2.84
CA GLY A 87 10.61 19.78 -3.61
C GLY A 87 10.52 20.33 -5.02
N SER A 88 11.40 19.91 -5.90
CA SER A 88 11.42 20.27 -7.32
C SER A 88 11.73 19.06 -8.18
N HIS A 89 11.10 18.98 -9.35
CA HIS A 89 11.39 17.94 -10.32
C HIS A 89 12.81 18.08 -10.87
N ASP A 90 13.61 17.01 -10.75
CA ASP A 90 14.98 16.96 -11.23
C ASP A 90 15.32 15.55 -11.70
N THR A 91 15.41 15.35 -13.01
CA THR A 91 15.70 14.07 -13.63
C THR A 91 17.13 13.58 -13.37
N ALA A 92 18.05 14.47 -12.96
CA ALA A 92 19.37 14.05 -12.52
C ALA A 92 19.34 13.39 -11.14
N LYS A 93 18.34 13.73 -10.30
CA LYS A 93 18.19 13.20 -8.94
C LYS A 93 17.21 12.06 -8.83
N TYR A 94 16.16 12.06 -9.65
CA TYR A 94 15.04 11.13 -9.52
C TYR A 94 14.66 10.52 -10.85
N HIS A 95 14.29 9.24 -10.83
CA HIS A 95 13.70 8.56 -11.98
C HIS A 95 12.41 7.84 -11.62
N PHE A 96 11.57 7.64 -12.61
CA PHE A 96 10.32 6.90 -12.50
C PHE A 96 10.58 5.40 -12.56
N VAL A 97 9.90 4.65 -11.69
CA VAL A 97 9.88 3.19 -11.70
C VAL A 97 8.44 2.71 -11.67
N ASN A 98 8.12 1.71 -12.49
CA ASN A 98 6.88 0.96 -12.39
C ASN A 98 7.25 -0.48 -11.99
N PHE A 99 7.12 -0.79 -10.71
CA PHE A 99 7.48 -2.08 -10.12
C PHE A 99 6.71 -3.22 -10.77
N LYS A 100 7.42 -4.28 -11.07
CA LYS A 100 6.87 -5.53 -11.62
C LYS A 100 6.53 -6.49 -10.49
N TYR A 101 5.89 -7.60 -10.85
CA TYR A 101 5.52 -8.66 -9.92
C TYR A 101 6.70 -9.11 -9.03
N ASN A 102 7.85 -9.45 -9.63
CA ASN A 102 9.00 -9.92 -8.87
C ASN A 102 9.57 -8.85 -7.94
N ASP A 103 9.64 -7.60 -8.40
CA ASP A 103 10.14 -6.50 -7.58
C ASP A 103 9.29 -6.33 -6.30
N VAL A 104 7.97 -6.37 -6.43
CA VAL A 104 7.04 -6.26 -5.29
C VAL A 104 7.11 -7.49 -4.38
N MET A 105 7.23 -8.69 -4.96
CA MET A 105 7.36 -9.93 -4.20
C MET A 105 8.65 -9.96 -3.39
N ASP A 106 9.77 -9.58 -3.99
CA ASP A 106 11.08 -9.54 -3.35
C ASP A 106 11.10 -8.50 -2.20
N ASP A 107 10.53 -7.32 -2.42
CA ASP A 107 10.43 -6.27 -1.41
C ASP A 107 9.53 -6.68 -0.23
N LEU A 108 8.37 -7.30 -0.49
CA LEU A 108 7.50 -7.83 0.58
C LEU A 108 8.20 -8.92 1.39
N THR A 109 8.87 -9.84 0.72
CA THR A 109 9.63 -10.92 1.37
C THR A 109 10.71 -10.36 2.26
N ALA A 110 11.54 -9.45 1.74
CA ALA A 110 12.60 -8.79 2.50
C ALA A 110 12.05 -7.98 3.69
N PHE A 111 10.89 -7.31 3.52
CA PHE A 111 10.24 -6.60 4.61
C PHE A 111 9.79 -7.55 5.72
N VAL A 112 9.12 -8.65 5.38
CA VAL A 112 8.61 -9.60 6.37
C VAL A 112 9.75 -10.31 7.10
N GLU A 113 10.84 -10.65 6.42
CA GLU A 113 12.05 -11.18 7.06
C GLU A 113 12.61 -10.21 8.11
N MET A 114 12.70 -8.92 7.76
CA MET A 114 13.15 -7.89 8.71
C MET A 114 12.19 -7.71 9.88
N LEU A 115 10.89 -7.75 9.65
CA LEU A 115 9.88 -7.64 10.71
C LEU A 115 9.99 -8.84 11.66
N ARG A 116 10.07 -10.05 11.12
CA ARG A 116 10.19 -11.28 11.92
C ARG A 116 11.49 -11.39 12.70
N ALA A 117 12.55 -10.75 12.24
CA ALA A 117 13.80 -10.67 12.99
C ALA A 117 13.65 -9.91 14.33
N VAL A 118 12.69 -8.99 14.42
CA VAL A 118 12.42 -8.20 15.66
C VAL A 118 11.12 -8.63 16.34
N ASN A 119 10.18 -9.22 15.60
CA ASN A 119 8.89 -9.72 16.11
C ASN A 119 8.50 -11.01 15.38
N PRO A 120 8.97 -12.18 15.84
CA PRO A 120 8.72 -13.47 15.18
C PRO A 120 7.24 -13.90 15.17
N SER A 121 6.43 -13.35 16.07
CA SER A 121 5.00 -13.68 16.20
C SER A 121 4.07 -12.81 15.35
N ALA A 122 4.60 -11.78 14.70
CA ALA A 122 3.83 -10.85 13.89
C ALA A 122 3.06 -11.57 12.77
N LYS A 123 1.76 -11.35 12.72
CA LYS A 123 0.90 -11.77 11.61
C LYS A 123 0.84 -10.66 10.57
N ILE A 124 0.76 -11.06 9.29
CA ILE A 124 0.68 -10.13 8.17
C ILE A 124 -0.71 -10.20 7.55
N LEU A 125 -1.41 -9.09 7.49
CA LEU A 125 -2.68 -9.00 6.78
C LEU A 125 -2.52 -8.04 5.59
N LEU A 126 -2.44 -8.61 4.40
CA LEU A 126 -2.37 -7.84 3.16
C LEU A 126 -3.77 -7.48 2.67
N THR A 127 -3.87 -6.32 2.06
CA THR A 127 -5.02 -5.92 1.24
C THR A 127 -4.54 -5.10 0.06
N VAL A 128 -5.33 -5.01 -1.01
CA VAL A 128 -5.04 -4.13 -2.16
C VAL A 128 -6.03 -2.97 -2.14
N SER A 129 -5.50 -1.76 -2.28
CA SER A 129 -6.33 -0.55 -2.34
C SER A 129 -7.23 -0.55 -3.57
N PRO A 130 -8.54 -0.29 -3.43
CA PRO A 130 -9.44 -0.10 -4.57
C PRO A 130 -9.27 1.27 -5.25
N VAL A 131 -8.58 2.23 -4.61
CA VAL A 131 -8.40 3.59 -5.14
C VAL A 131 -7.50 3.54 -6.38
N PRO A 132 -7.96 4.07 -7.54
CA PRO A 132 -7.19 4.10 -8.77
C PRO A 132 -6.07 5.15 -8.74
N LEU A 133 -5.19 5.11 -9.74
CA LEU A 133 -4.22 6.17 -10.02
C LEU A 133 -4.93 7.48 -10.38
N ASN A 134 -4.47 8.59 -9.85
CA ASN A 134 -4.91 9.93 -10.30
C ASN A 134 -4.22 10.36 -11.60
N ALA A 135 -2.97 9.94 -11.78
CA ALA A 135 -2.16 10.17 -12.96
C ALA A 135 -1.13 9.04 -13.09
N THR A 136 -0.53 8.91 -14.27
CA THR A 136 0.55 7.95 -14.52
C THR A 136 1.69 8.62 -15.27
N ALA A 137 2.90 8.18 -15.01
CA ALA A 137 4.10 8.59 -15.75
C ALA A 137 4.50 7.58 -16.86
N THR A 138 3.69 6.54 -17.09
CA THR A 138 3.98 5.51 -18.12
C THR A 138 3.72 5.97 -19.56
N GLY A 139 3.01 7.08 -19.77
CA GLY A 139 2.53 7.49 -21.08
C GLY A 139 1.26 6.76 -21.56
N GLU A 140 0.75 5.79 -20.78
CA GLU A 140 -0.49 5.08 -21.06
C GLU A 140 -1.71 5.87 -20.54
N HIS A 141 -2.91 5.45 -20.95
CA HIS A 141 -4.13 5.97 -20.33
C HIS A 141 -4.18 5.53 -18.85
N VAL A 142 -4.58 6.43 -17.95
CA VAL A 142 -4.56 6.19 -16.49
C VAL A 142 -5.36 4.95 -16.06
N MET A 143 -6.46 4.63 -16.75
CA MET A 143 -7.23 3.42 -16.48
C MET A 143 -6.42 2.14 -16.80
N VAL A 144 -5.65 2.14 -17.88
CA VAL A 144 -4.79 1.00 -18.27
C VAL A 144 -3.68 0.81 -17.24
N ALA A 145 -3.01 1.91 -16.86
CA ALA A 145 -1.98 1.90 -15.82
C ALA A 145 -2.54 1.44 -14.45
N THR A 146 -3.74 1.89 -14.08
CA THR A 146 -4.44 1.43 -12.87
C THR A 146 -4.68 -0.07 -12.89
N ASN A 147 -5.27 -0.59 -13.96
CA ASN A 147 -5.58 -2.02 -14.07
C ASN A 147 -4.31 -2.87 -14.00
N ARG A 148 -3.24 -2.46 -14.70
CA ARG A 148 -1.93 -3.13 -14.62
C ARG A 148 -1.41 -3.15 -13.19
N SER A 149 -1.41 -1.99 -12.50
CA SER A 149 -0.94 -1.87 -11.13
C SER A 149 -1.73 -2.78 -10.18
N LYS A 150 -3.05 -2.71 -10.22
CA LYS A 150 -3.92 -3.52 -9.35
C LYS A 150 -3.82 -5.01 -9.62
N ALA A 151 -3.75 -5.43 -10.88
CA ALA A 151 -3.56 -6.83 -11.26
C ALA A 151 -2.22 -7.37 -10.73
N THR A 152 -1.14 -6.61 -10.87
CA THR A 152 0.18 -6.97 -10.33
C THR A 152 0.13 -7.15 -8.81
N LEU A 153 -0.39 -6.16 -8.09
CA LEU A 153 -0.44 -6.20 -6.63
C LEU A 153 -1.38 -7.30 -6.10
N ARG A 154 -2.49 -7.55 -6.80
CA ARG A 154 -3.43 -8.62 -6.42
C ARG A 154 -2.83 -10.00 -6.62
N ALA A 155 -2.10 -10.23 -7.72
CA ALA A 155 -1.39 -11.47 -7.97
C ALA A 155 -0.29 -11.70 -6.93
N VAL A 156 0.53 -10.67 -6.65
CA VAL A 156 1.56 -10.74 -5.61
C VAL A 156 0.94 -11.07 -4.25
N ALA A 157 -0.16 -10.40 -3.87
CA ALA A 157 -0.82 -10.67 -2.58
C ALA A 157 -1.32 -12.12 -2.47
N ALA A 158 -1.85 -12.70 -3.56
CA ALA A 158 -2.29 -14.08 -3.59
C ALA A 158 -1.12 -15.05 -3.34
N ASP A 159 -0.11 -14.98 -4.18
CA ASP A 159 1.04 -15.89 -4.11
C ASP A 159 1.84 -15.71 -2.81
N PHE A 160 1.91 -14.47 -2.30
CA PHE A 160 2.59 -14.18 -1.04
C PHE A 160 1.92 -14.89 0.14
N VAL A 161 0.59 -14.81 0.27
CA VAL A 161 -0.12 -15.43 1.40
C VAL A 161 -0.16 -16.95 1.31
N GLU A 162 -0.07 -17.53 0.11
CA GLU A 162 0.04 -18.99 -0.07
C GLU A 162 1.41 -19.52 0.37
N ASN A 163 2.48 -18.74 0.24
CA ASN A 163 3.85 -19.17 0.46
C ASN A 163 4.45 -18.68 1.79
N VAL A 164 3.80 -17.74 2.49
CA VAL A 164 4.33 -17.13 3.71
C VAL A 164 3.43 -17.45 4.89
N GLU A 165 3.96 -18.19 5.85
CA GLU A 165 3.25 -18.57 7.07
C GLU A 165 2.75 -17.34 7.85
N ASN A 166 1.57 -17.41 8.46
CA ASN A 166 0.95 -16.29 9.18
C ASN A 166 0.73 -15.02 8.35
N ALA A 167 0.66 -15.16 7.01
CA ALA A 167 0.21 -14.12 6.11
C ALA A 167 -1.22 -14.40 5.64
N PHE A 168 -2.04 -13.36 5.57
CA PHE A 168 -3.46 -13.40 5.22
C PHE A 168 -3.79 -12.31 4.22
N TYR A 169 -4.86 -12.49 3.46
CA TYR A 169 -5.37 -11.48 2.53
C TYR A 169 -6.79 -11.08 2.90
N PHE A 170 -7.04 -9.76 2.98
CA PHE A 170 -8.38 -9.20 3.10
C PHE A 170 -8.80 -8.57 1.76
N PRO A 171 -9.94 -8.99 1.15
CA PRO A 171 -10.28 -8.70 -0.24
C PRO A 171 -10.95 -7.32 -0.43
N SER A 172 -10.40 -6.23 0.11
CA SER A 172 -11.03 -4.90 -0.03
C SER A 172 -11.14 -4.45 -1.49
N TYR A 173 -10.11 -4.70 -2.30
CA TYR A 173 -10.12 -4.42 -3.73
C TYR A 173 -11.18 -5.24 -4.46
N ASP A 174 -11.24 -6.53 -4.16
CA ASP A 174 -12.17 -7.46 -4.80
C ASP A 174 -13.62 -7.08 -4.48
N ILE A 175 -13.91 -6.68 -3.23
CA ILE A 175 -15.25 -6.23 -2.82
C ILE A 175 -15.67 -4.96 -3.56
N ILE A 176 -14.79 -3.96 -3.64
CA ILE A 176 -15.12 -2.63 -4.16
C ILE A 176 -15.10 -2.59 -5.70
N ALA A 177 -14.03 -3.17 -6.31
CA ALA A 177 -13.70 -2.93 -7.71
C ALA A 177 -14.11 -4.06 -8.66
N SER A 178 -14.55 -5.23 -8.14
CA SER A 178 -14.93 -6.34 -9.01
C SER A 178 -16.27 -6.10 -9.74
N HIS A 179 -16.51 -6.83 -10.81
CA HIS A 179 -17.69 -6.67 -11.65
C HIS A 179 -19.05 -6.77 -10.92
N PRO A 180 -19.25 -7.56 -9.84
CA PRO A 180 -20.53 -7.58 -9.15
C PRO A 180 -20.93 -6.24 -8.52
N SER A 181 -19.94 -5.42 -8.10
CA SER A 181 -20.21 -4.10 -7.52
C SER A 181 -20.75 -3.08 -8.52
N ARG A 182 -20.53 -3.29 -9.83
CA ARG A 182 -20.97 -2.40 -10.92
C ARG A 182 -20.60 -0.92 -10.69
N GLY A 183 -19.51 -0.67 -9.96
CA GLY A 183 -19.08 0.68 -9.61
C GLY A 183 -19.90 1.40 -8.54
N MET A 184 -20.89 0.73 -7.92
CA MET A 184 -21.79 1.36 -6.92
C MET A 184 -21.08 1.85 -5.67
N PHE A 185 -19.88 1.37 -5.40
CA PHE A 185 -19.07 1.75 -4.25
C PHE A 185 -18.11 2.92 -4.52
N TYR A 186 -18.17 3.50 -5.72
CA TYR A 186 -17.42 4.71 -6.07
C TYR A 186 -18.32 5.94 -6.10
N ASP A 187 -17.72 7.09 -5.87
CA ASP A 187 -18.35 8.38 -6.15
C ASP A 187 -18.54 8.56 -7.67
N PRO A 188 -19.33 9.53 -8.13
CA PRO A 188 -19.56 9.76 -9.57
C PRO A 188 -18.31 10.02 -10.39
N ASP A 189 -17.19 10.42 -9.75
CA ASP A 189 -15.88 10.58 -10.37
C ASP A 189 -15.16 9.26 -10.67
N LEU A 190 -15.67 8.13 -10.15
CA LEU A 190 -15.09 6.79 -10.21
C LEU A 190 -13.66 6.69 -9.67
N ARG A 191 -13.27 7.59 -8.77
CA ARG A 191 -11.93 7.65 -8.17
C ARG A 191 -11.95 7.44 -6.67
N ASN A 192 -12.93 8.04 -6.00
CA ASN A 192 -13.07 7.92 -4.56
C ASN A 192 -14.06 6.82 -4.22
N VAL A 193 -13.72 6.02 -3.21
CA VAL A 193 -14.67 5.06 -2.63
C VAL A 193 -15.65 5.84 -1.77
N ASN A 194 -16.94 5.69 -2.03
CA ASN A 194 -17.98 6.37 -1.28
C ASN A 194 -18.22 5.76 0.11
N ASP A 195 -18.96 6.46 0.96
CA ASP A 195 -19.20 6.04 2.35
C ASP A 195 -19.90 4.67 2.45
N MET A 196 -20.76 4.35 1.49
CA MET A 196 -21.41 3.03 1.42
C MET A 196 -20.39 1.92 1.18
N GLY A 197 -19.44 2.14 0.26
CA GLY A 197 -18.36 1.20 -0.02
C GLY A 197 -17.44 1.00 1.18
N VAL A 198 -17.03 2.11 1.83
CA VAL A 198 -16.21 2.06 3.05
C VAL A 198 -16.93 1.28 4.14
N SER A 199 -18.19 1.61 4.42
CA SER A 199 -19.01 0.96 5.45
C SER A 199 -19.19 -0.54 5.17
N TYR A 200 -19.40 -0.90 3.90
CA TYR A 200 -19.58 -2.28 3.49
C TYR A 200 -18.31 -3.11 3.70
N VAL A 201 -17.16 -2.60 3.24
CA VAL A 201 -15.85 -3.25 3.44
C VAL A 201 -15.53 -3.40 4.91
N MET A 202 -15.70 -2.33 5.72
CA MET A 202 -15.39 -2.37 7.15
C MET A 202 -16.30 -3.33 7.92
N LYS A 203 -17.56 -3.46 7.53
CA LYS A 203 -18.45 -4.48 8.10
C LYS A 203 -17.92 -5.89 7.87
N HIS A 204 -17.48 -6.20 6.65
CA HIS A 204 -16.86 -7.50 6.34
C HIS A 204 -15.54 -7.71 7.09
N PHE A 205 -14.73 -6.68 7.20
CA PHE A 205 -13.47 -6.73 7.94
C PHE A 205 -13.69 -7.09 9.42
N PHE A 206 -14.57 -6.37 10.11
CA PHE A 206 -14.86 -6.63 11.52
C PHE A 206 -15.57 -7.96 11.74
N ASN A 207 -16.44 -8.37 10.83
CA ASN A 207 -17.08 -9.68 10.92
C ASN A 207 -16.05 -10.81 10.79
N ALA A 208 -15.09 -10.71 9.86
CA ALA A 208 -14.02 -11.69 9.69
C ALA A 208 -13.12 -11.80 10.94
N LEU A 209 -12.85 -10.68 11.61
CA LEU A 209 -12.07 -10.68 12.86
C LEU A 209 -12.82 -11.28 14.05
N GLN A 210 -14.16 -11.24 14.04
CA GLN A 210 -15.01 -11.80 15.09
C GLN A 210 -15.34 -13.29 14.89
N MET A 211 -15.16 -13.81 13.68
CA MET A 211 -15.39 -15.22 13.37
C MET A 211 -14.21 -16.07 13.90
N SER A 212 -14.53 -17.05 14.76
CA SER A 212 -13.54 -18.06 15.15
C SER A 212 -13.06 -18.83 13.92
N PRO A 213 -11.78 -19.18 13.82
CA PRO A 213 -11.24 -19.94 12.68
C PRO A 213 -11.96 -21.27 12.40
N ALA A 214 -12.66 -21.80 13.38
CA ALA A 214 -13.43 -23.06 13.28
C ALA A 214 -14.73 -22.94 12.45
N VAL A 215 -15.14 -21.74 12.05
CA VAL A 215 -16.39 -21.53 11.28
C VAL A 215 -16.12 -21.35 9.77
N VAL A 216 -14.87 -21.24 9.37
CA VAL A 216 -14.48 -20.96 7.96
C VAL A 216 -14.39 -22.23 7.11
N CYS A 217 -14.45 -23.43 7.71
CA CYS A 217 -14.39 -24.69 6.98
C CYS A 217 -15.49 -25.64 7.49
N SER A 218 -16.76 -25.33 7.27
CA SER A 218 -17.78 -26.36 7.14
C SER A 218 -17.93 -26.63 5.63
N ASP A 219 -17.53 -27.82 5.23
CA ASP A 219 -17.60 -28.31 3.84
C ASP A 219 -19.05 -28.50 3.31
N ASP A 220 -20.04 -27.85 3.91
CA ASP A 220 -21.46 -28.06 3.62
C ASP A 220 -22.14 -26.91 2.84
N ASP A 221 -21.42 -25.85 2.46
CA ASP A 221 -21.92 -24.87 1.48
C ASP A 221 -21.37 -25.24 0.08
N GLU A 222 -21.99 -26.24 -0.56
CA GLU A 222 -21.88 -26.44 -1.99
C GLU A 222 -22.23 -25.13 -2.70
N ILE A 223 -21.20 -24.45 -3.24
CA ILE A 223 -21.42 -23.42 -4.26
C ILE A 223 -21.88 -24.17 -5.51
N ILE A 224 -23.20 -24.33 -5.65
CA ILE A 224 -23.81 -24.82 -6.88
C ILE A 224 -23.62 -23.75 -7.93
N CYS A 225 -22.51 -23.81 -8.67
CA CYS A 225 -22.42 -23.17 -9.99
C CYS A 225 -23.29 -23.98 -10.93
N ASP A 226 -24.56 -23.63 -11.03
CA ASP A 226 -25.48 -24.21 -12.01
C ASP A 226 -25.16 -23.64 -13.39
N GLU A 227 -24.30 -24.33 -14.15
CA GLU A 227 -23.98 -24.04 -15.56
C GLU A 227 -25.07 -24.56 -16.54
N SER A 228 -26.22 -25.03 -16.05
CA SER A 228 -27.20 -25.74 -16.86
C SER A 228 -28.28 -24.90 -17.55
N HIS A 229 -28.11 -23.56 -17.68
CA HIS A 229 -29.11 -22.70 -18.35
C HIS A 229 -28.55 -21.85 -19.49
N ASN A 230 -27.87 -22.49 -20.43
CA ASN A 230 -27.58 -21.86 -21.75
C ASN A 230 -27.84 -22.83 -22.94
N ASP A 231 -29.03 -23.41 -23.01
CA ASP A 231 -29.53 -24.00 -24.23
C ASP A 231 -31.05 -23.76 -24.34
N GLN A 232 -31.39 -22.55 -24.84
CA GLN A 232 -32.59 -22.30 -25.69
C GLN A 232 -32.50 -20.88 -26.29
#